data_a0756f6f57c09aee34e0bdfba046bcf4
#
_entry.id   a0756f6f57c09aee34e0bdfba046bcf4
#
_cell.length_a   1.000
_cell.length_b   1.000
_cell.length_c   1.000
_cell.angle_alpha   90.00
_cell.angle_beta   90.00
_cell.angle_gamma   90.00
#
_symmetry.space_group_name_H-M   'P 1'
#
loop_
_entity.id
_entity.type
_entity.pdbx_description
1 polymer ?
#
loop_
_entity_poly.entity_id
_entity_poly.type
_entity_poly.pdbx_seq_one_letter_code
_entity_poly.pdbx_strand_id
1 'polypeptide(L)'
;MRLKNEIIRVIEAKNHVLDLGCGNGELLRWLAREKACTGYGVEINHQAVQACVAHGVNVVQANLDEGLSLFTKSHFDVVVLSQALQATHQTERVLREISGLGREAIVSIPNFGHYSHVWSLLRGYMPVNQRLPYQWYDTPNLHFATTQDFEDLLARLGLRVVDRGYLAETADGQAKSISFAPQLRATLALYRFKQ
;
A
#
# COMPACT_ATOMS: atom_id res chain seq x y z
N MET A 1 -11.16 12.78 3.45
CA MET A 1 -10.75 11.58 4.22
C MET A 1 -9.45 11.09 3.60
N ARG A 2 -8.40 10.75 4.34
CA ARG A 2 -7.12 10.35 3.74
C ARG A 2 -7.08 8.82 3.60
N LEU A 3 -6.30 8.25 2.65
CA LEU A 3 -6.07 6.81 2.50
C LEU A 3 -5.77 6.14 3.86
N LYS A 4 -4.90 6.76 4.66
CA LYS A 4 -4.58 6.30 6.01
C LYS A 4 -5.82 6.04 6.86
N ASN A 5 -6.85 6.88 6.79
CA ASN A 5 -8.08 6.71 7.58
C ASN A 5 -8.88 5.47 7.14
N GLU A 6 -8.84 5.11 5.86
CA GLU A 6 -9.47 3.87 5.37
C GLU A 6 -8.72 2.63 5.87
N ILE A 7 -7.39 2.65 5.85
CA ILE A 7 -6.56 1.57 6.42
C ILE A 7 -6.85 1.44 7.92
N ILE A 8 -6.83 2.55 8.65
CA ILE A 8 -7.11 2.58 10.08
C ILE A 8 -8.50 2.01 10.40
N ARG A 9 -9.51 2.31 9.58
CA ARG A 9 -10.90 1.88 9.80
C ARG A 9 -11.03 0.36 9.84
N VAL A 10 -10.29 -0.34 8.99
CA VAL A 10 -10.37 -1.81 8.84
C VAL A 10 -9.46 -2.57 9.81
N ILE A 11 -8.49 -1.93 10.45
CA ILE A 11 -7.64 -2.56 11.47
C ILE A 11 -8.35 -2.53 12.82
N GLU A 12 -8.45 -3.67 13.47
CA GLU A 12 -9.08 -3.80 14.79
C GLU A 12 -8.18 -3.30 15.93
N ALA A 13 -8.79 -2.97 17.08
CA ALA A 13 -8.04 -2.57 18.25
C ALA A 13 -7.19 -3.73 18.78
N LYS A 14 -6.01 -3.41 19.34
CA LYS A 14 -5.04 -4.36 19.88
C LYS A 14 -4.39 -5.31 18.88
N ASN A 15 -4.63 -5.12 17.55
CA ASN A 15 -3.93 -5.88 16.55
C ASN A 15 -2.41 -5.68 16.65
N HIS A 16 -1.66 -6.74 16.30
CA HIS A 16 -0.23 -6.66 16.04
C HIS A 16 0.00 -6.43 14.55
N VAL A 17 0.56 -5.27 14.19
CA VAL A 17 0.61 -4.77 12.81
C VAL A 17 2.04 -4.70 12.31
N LEU A 18 2.28 -5.19 11.07
CA LEU A 18 3.50 -4.96 10.33
C LEU A 18 3.22 -3.96 9.21
N ASP A 19 3.90 -2.82 9.21
CA ASP A 19 3.74 -1.76 8.21
C ASP A 19 4.98 -1.71 7.31
N LEU A 20 4.84 -2.17 6.08
CA LEU A 20 5.90 -2.29 5.09
C LEU A 20 5.97 -1.03 4.22
N GLY A 21 7.13 -0.37 4.22
CA GLY A 21 7.28 0.97 3.67
C GLY A 21 6.60 2.00 4.58
N CYS A 22 6.86 1.93 5.88
CA CYS A 22 6.14 2.69 6.90
C CYS A 22 6.45 4.22 6.88
N GLY A 23 7.40 4.67 6.06
CA GLY A 23 7.83 6.05 6.02
C GLY A 23 8.25 6.54 7.41
N ASN A 24 7.69 7.65 7.85
CA ASN A 24 7.97 8.23 9.18
C ASN A 24 7.18 7.58 10.35
N GLY A 25 6.53 6.44 10.12
CA GLY A 25 5.79 5.68 11.12
C GLY A 25 4.45 6.30 11.56
N GLU A 26 3.89 7.20 10.76
CA GLU A 26 2.66 7.92 11.14
C GLU A 26 1.46 6.99 11.34
N LEU A 27 1.33 5.93 10.52
CA LEU A 27 0.24 4.95 10.65
C LEU A 27 0.35 4.18 11.98
N LEU A 28 1.53 3.59 12.25
CA LEU A 28 1.77 2.81 13.47
C LEU A 28 1.58 3.66 14.73
N ARG A 29 2.10 4.90 14.71
CA ARG A 29 1.94 5.83 15.83
C ARG A 29 0.48 6.14 16.11
N TRP A 30 -0.32 6.36 15.08
CA TRP A 30 -1.75 6.60 15.23
C TRP A 30 -2.47 5.35 15.76
N LEU A 31 -2.18 4.17 15.19
CA LEU A 31 -2.77 2.89 15.62
C LEU A 31 -2.44 2.56 17.09
N ALA A 32 -1.21 2.83 17.51
CA ALA A 32 -0.81 2.63 18.91
C ALA A 32 -1.61 3.55 19.84
N ARG A 33 -1.76 4.83 19.50
CA ARG A 33 -2.44 5.81 20.33
C ARG A 33 -3.95 5.61 20.40
N GLU A 34 -4.60 5.38 19.26
CA GLU A 34 -6.06 5.41 19.17
C GLU A 34 -6.69 4.01 19.27
N LYS A 35 -5.93 2.96 18.99
CA LYS A 35 -6.43 1.58 18.97
C LYS A 35 -5.64 0.61 19.86
N ALA A 36 -4.64 1.09 20.59
CA ALA A 36 -3.76 0.26 21.41
C ALA A 36 -3.11 -0.90 20.61
N CYS A 37 -2.90 -0.72 19.32
CA CYS A 37 -2.19 -1.67 18.47
C CYS A 37 -0.70 -1.65 18.81
N THR A 38 -0.04 -2.79 18.59
CA THR A 38 1.42 -2.93 18.65
C THR A 38 1.94 -3.29 17.26
N GLY A 39 3.26 -3.22 17.03
CA GLY A 39 3.82 -3.68 15.76
C GLY A 39 5.16 -3.07 15.42
N TYR A 40 5.54 -3.30 14.16
CA TYR A 40 6.80 -2.88 13.59
C TYR A 40 6.59 -2.22 12.22
N GLY A 41 7.44 -1.25 11.92
CA GLY A 41 7.62 -0.72 10.58
C GLY A 41 8.83 -1.35 9.90
N VAL A 42 8.78 -1.44 8.57
CA VAL A 42 9.94 -1.70 7.73
C VAL A 42 10.10 -0.53 6.79
N GLU A 43 11.30 0.03 6.69
CA GLU A 43 11.57 1.19 5.86
C GLU A 43 13.00 1.13 5.33
N ILE A 44 13.22 1.48 4.07
CA ILE A 44 14.54 1.50 3.45
C ILE A 44 15.26 2.85 3.65
N ASN A 45 14.51 3.93 3.70
CA ASN A 45 15.07 5.28 3.80
C ASN A 45 15.56 5.56 5.22
N HIS A 46 16.85 5.81 5.37
CA HIS A 46 17.49 6.04 6.65
C HIS A 46 16.91 7.25 7.42
N GLN A 47 16.57 8.34 6.73
CA GLN A 47 16.00 9.53 7.39
C GLN A 47 14.58 9.23 7.93
N ALA A 48 13.79 8.46 7.19
CA ALA A 48 12.47 8.04 7.65
C ALA A 48 12.57 7.08 8.85
N VAL A 49 13.55 6.17 8.86
CA VAL A 49 13.85 5.30 10.02
C VAL A 49 14.21 6.13 11.24
N GLN A 50 15.07 7.14 11.09
CA GLN A 50 15.40 8.06 12.20
C GLN A 50 14.16 8.80 12.73
N ALA A 51 13.26 9.23 11.84
CA ALA A 51 12.00 9.85 12.25
C ALA A 51 11.10 8.87 13.03
N CYS A 52 11.01 7.60 12.61
CA CYS A 52 10.30 6.55 13.35
C CYS A 52 10.84 6.41 14.78
N VAL A 53 12.16 6.28 14.92
CA VAL A 53 12.82 6.14 16.23
C VAL A 53 12.53 7.36 17.11
N ALA A 54 12.67 8.58 16.55
CA ALA A 54 12.37 9.81 17.27
C ALA A 54 10.91 9.90 17.75
N HIS A 55 10.00 9.24 17.04
CA HIS A 55 8.57 9.15 17.38
C HIS A 55 8.22 7.94 18.26
N GLY A 56 9.19 7.13 18.69
CA GLY A 56 8.96 5.93 19.49
C GLY A 56 8.29 4.79 18.74
N VAL A 57 8.43 4.73 17.41
CA VAL A 57 7.91 3.64 16.58
C VAL A 57 9.00 2.57 16.41
N ASN A 58 8.65 1.31 16.68
CA ASN A 58 9.54 0.19 16.39
C ASN A 58 9.70 0.08 14.86
N VAL A 59 10.93 0.14 14.37
CA VAL A 59 11.22 0.08 12.95
C VAL A 59 12.47 -0.73 12.66
N VAL A 60 12.47 -1.46 11.56
CA VAL A 60 13.62 -2.18 11.01
C VAL A 60 13.99 -1.53 9.69
N GLN A 61 15.26 -1.16 9.53
CA GLN A 61 15.75 -0.69 8.24
C GLN A 61 16.03 -1.90 7.35
N ALA A 62 15.22 -2.09 6.31
CA ALA A 62 15.38 -3.19 5.37
C ALA A 62 14.78 -2.85 4.00
N ASN A 63 15.27 -3.57 2.98
CA ASN A 63 14.75 -3.53 1.62
C ASN A 63 13.74 -4.68 1.42
N LEU A 64 12.53 -4.37 1.01
CA LEU A 64 11.48 -5.38 0.75
C LEU A 64 11.88 -6.38 -0.34
N ASP A 65 12.71 -5.97 -1.31
CA ASP A 65 13.22 -6.84 -2.37
C ASP A 65 14.27 -7.86 -1.89
N GLU A 66 14.83 -7.69 -0.69
CA GLU A 66 15.73 -8.67 -0.08
C GLU A 66 14.96 -9.76 0.68
N GLY A 67 13.66 -9.58 0.84
CA GLY A 67 12.75 -10.51 1.50
C GLY A 67 12.47 -10.16 2.95
N LEU A 68 11.42 -10.79 3.47
CA LEU A 68 10.88 -10.55 4.80
C LEU A 68 11.25 -11.66 5.80
N SER A 69 12.36 -12.37 5.56
CA SER A 69 12.83 -13.50 6.39
C SER A 69 13.15 -13.13 7.85
N LEU A 70 13.32 -11.83 8.13
CA LEU A 70 13.48 -11.31 9.48
C LEU A 70 12.24 -11.53 10.37
N PHE A 71 11.08 -11.75 9.73
CA PHE A 71 9.82 -11.95 10.43
C PHE A 71 9.40 -13.41 10.34
N THR A 72 8.97 -13.98 11.45
CA THR A 72 8.44 -15.34 11.48
C THR A 72 6.97 -15.35 11.08
N LYS A 73 6.54 -16.43 10.43
CA LYS A 73 5.15 -16.60 10.00
C LYS A 73 4.16 -16.46 11.16
N SER A 74 3.04 -15.86 10.88
CA SER A 74 1.87 -15.76 11.78
C SER A 74 2.07 -14.95 13.06
N HIS A 75 3.04 -14.04 13.10
CA HIS A 75 3.23 -13.15 14.24
C HIS A 75 2.37 -11.88 14.18
N PHE A 76 1.78 -11.57 13.01
CA PHE A 76 1.00 -10.36 12.84
C PHE A 76 -0.47 -10.68 12.58
N ASP A 77 -1.35 -9.84 13.12
CA ASP A 77 -2.76 -9.89 12.77
C ASP A 77 -2.99 -9.28 11.38
N VAL A 78 -2.30 -8.19 11.09
CA VAL A 78 -2.42 -7.46 9.83
C VAL A 78 -1.05 -7.05 9.32
N VAL A 79 -0.79 -7.30 8.03
CA VAL A 79 0.35 -6.75 7.30
C VAL A 79 -0.14 -5.66 6.36
N VAL A 80 0.40 -4.46 6.48
CA VAL A 80 0.06 -3.31 5.63
C VAL A 80 1.19 -3.05 4.64
N LEU A 81 0.85 -2.85 3.37
CA LEU A 81 1.76 -2.39 2.33
C LEU A 81 1.06 -1.26 1.55
N SER A 82 1.29 -0.03 1.98
CA SER A 82 0.60 1.13 1.44
C SER A 82 1.47 1.91 0.46
N GLN A 83 1.06 1.93 -0.82
CA GLN A 83 1.73 2.67 -1.89
C GLN A 83 3.24 2.39 -2.05
N ALA A 84 3.69 1.18 -1.69
CA ALA A 84 5.09 0.76 -1.83
C ALA A 84 5.27 -0.37 -2.85
N LEU A 85 4.22 -1.15 -3.12
CA LEU A 85 4.31 -2.32 -3.99
C LEU A 85 4.80 -1.99 -5.41
N GLN A 86 4.37 -0.89 -5.98
CA GLN A 86 4.75 -0.48 -7.34
C GLN A 86 6.24 -0.12 -7.49
N ALA A 87 6.95 0.08 -6.37
CA ALA A 87 8.38 0.37 -6.34
C ALA A 87 9.25 -0.86 -6.08
N THR A 88 8.65 -2.04 -5.83
CA THR A 88 9.39 -3.30 -5.62
C THR A 88 9.69 -3.98 -6.95
N HIS A 89 10.87 -4.62 -7.06
CA HIS A 89 11.26 -5.39 -8.24
C HIS A 89 10.56 -6.77 -8.30
N GLN A 90 10.25 -7.36 -7.15
CA GLN A 90 9.74 -8.72 -7.03
C GLN A 90 8.31 -8.75 -6.46
N THR A 91 7.38 -8.08 -7.14
CA THR A 91 5.98 -7.91 -6.71
C THR A 91 5.29 -9.21 -6.29
N GLU A 92 5.39 -10.28 -7.10
CA GLU A 92 4.76 -11.58 -6.77
C GLU A 92 5.34 -12.20 -5.50
N ARG A 93 6.65 -12.13 -5.33
CA ARG A 93 7.32 -12.66 -4.14
C ARG A 93 6.90 -11.90 -2.90
N VAL A 94 6.90 -10.57 -2.95
CA VAL A 94 6.46 -9.72 -1.84
C VAL A 94 5.02 -10.05 -1.44
N LEU A 95 4.10 -10.19 -2.41
CA LEU A 95 2.71 -10.56 -2.14
C LEU A 95 2.57 -11.94 -1.48
N ARG A 96 3.34 -12.93 -1.92
CA ARG A 96 3.37 -14.27 -1.29
C ARG A 96 3.92 -14.21 0.13
N GLU A 97 5.00 -13.48 0.35
CA GLU A 97 5.63 -13.36 1.68
C GLU A 97 4.68 -12.66 2.66
N ILE A 98 4.07 -11.53 2.29
CA ILE A 98 3.17 -10.80 3.19
C ILE A 98 1.91 -11.60 3.54
N SER A 99 1.39 -12.41 2.63
CA SER A 99 0.23 -13.28 2.89
C SER A 99 0.54 -14.40 3.89
N GLY A 100 1.82 -14.76 4.04
CA GLY A 100 2.28 -15.77 5.00
C GLY A 100 2.70 -15.21 6.36
N LEU A 101 2.87 -13.88 6.49
CA LEU A 101 3.32 -13.21 7.71
C LEU A 101 2.17 -12.81 8.65
N GLY A 102 1.01 -12.55 8.10
CA GLY A 102 -0.16 -12.11 8.87
C GLY A 102 -1.41 -12.92 8.57
N ARG A 103 -2.43 -12.74 9.40
CA ARG A 103 -3.76 -13.33 9.16
C ARG A 103 -4.44 -12.71 7.94
N GLU A 104 -4.19 -11.42 7.75
CA GLU A 104 -4.70 -10.63 6.62
C GLU A 104 -3.62 -9.65 6.15
N ALA A 105 -3.67 -9.32 4.85
CA ALA A 105 -2.85 -8.28 4.26
C ALA A 105 -3.75 -7.14 3.75
N ILE A 106 -3.29 -5.91 3.93
CA ILE A 106 -3.90 -4.70 3.39
C ILE A 106 -2.90 -4.05 2.44
N VAL A 107 -3.23 -4.01 1.16
CA VAL A 107 -2.36 -3.43 0.13
C VAL A 107 -3.10 -2.32 -0.59
N SER A 108 -2.44 -1.18 -0.78
CA SER A 108 -2.96 -0.12 -1.64
C SER A 108 -2.07 0.08 -2.86
N ILE A 109 -2.71 0.24 -4.01
CA ILE A 109 -2.04 0.49 -5.29
C ILE A 109 -2.61 1.72 -5.98
N PRO A 110 -1.78 2.52 -6.67
CA PRO A 110 -2.26 3.52 -7.62
C PRO A 110 -2.97 2.82 -8.79
N ASN A 111 -4.11 3.36 -9.20
CA ASN A 111 -4.84 2.83 -10.36
C ASN A 111 -4.38 3.53 -11.65
N PHE A 112 -3.58 2.85 -12.44
CA PHE A 112 -3.16 3.37 -13.75
C PHE A 112 -4.30 3.43 -14.77
N GLY A 113 -5.39 2.66 -14.57
CA GLY A 113 -6.60 2.67 -15.40
C GLY A 113 -7.51 3.89 -15.22
N HIS A 114 -7.13 4.88 -14.39
CA HIS A 114 -7.93 6.11 -14.22
C HIS A 114 -8.13 6.84 -15.54
N TYR A 115 -9.34 7.36 -15.78
CA TYR A 115 -9.71 7.96 -17.08
C TYR A 115 -8.75 9.07 -17.57
N SER A 116 -8.13 9.83 -16.66
CA SER A 116 -7.17 10.88 -17.05
C SER A 116 -5.88 10.28 -17.61
N HIS A 117 -5.44 9.12 -17.11
CA HIS A 117 -4.29 8.40 -17.64
C HIS A 117 -4.60 7.82 -19.03
N VAL A 118 -5.77 7.16 -19.15
CA VAL A 118 -6.26 6.64 -20.43
C VAL A 118 -6.32 7.75 -21.47
N TRP A 119 -6.84 8.92 -21.09
CA TRP A 119 -6.91 10.06 -22.00
C TRP A 119 -5.54 10.59 -22.43
N SER A 120 -4.56 10.64 -21.52
CA SER A 120 -3.18 11.01 -21.83
C SER A 120 -2.57 10.03 -22.85
N LEU A 121 -2.75 8.72 -22.63
CA LEU A 121 -2.23 7.68 -23.53
C LEU A 121 -2.87 7.76 -24.92
N LEU A 122 -4.18 8.01 -25.02
CA LEU A 122 -4.87 8.20 -26.29
C LEU A 122 -4.33 9.41 -27.07
N ARG A 123 -3.75 10.39 -26.38
CA ARG A 123 -3.09 11.56 -26.99
C ARG A 123 -1.61 11.33 -27.28
N GLY A 124 -1.09 10.12 -27.02
CA GLY A 124 0.31 9.74 -27.28
C GLY A 124 1.30 10.13 -26.19
N TYR A 125 0.83 10.48 -24.98
CA TYR A 125 1.70 10.90 -23.88
C TYR A 125 1.56 9.99 -22.67
N MET A 126 2.68 9.71 -21.99
CA MET A 126 2.63 9.13 -20.64
C MET A 126 1.97 10.13 -19.67
N PRO A 127 1.11 9.64 -18.79
CA PRO A 127 0.45 10.52 -17.83
C PRO A 127 1.46 11.08 -16.81
N VAL A 128 1.48 12.41 -16.71
CA VAL A 128 2.18 13.15 -15.66
C VAL A 128 1.15 14.00 -14.95
N ASN A 129 0.98 13.80 -13.65
CA ASN A 129 0.01 14.52 -12.85
C ASN A 129 0.48 14.55 -11.38
N GLN A 130 -0.32 15.13 -10.51
CA GLN A 130 0.03 15.29 -9.10
C GLN A 130 0.35 13.96 -8.36
N ARG A 131 -0.13 12.80 -8.87
CA ARG A 131 0.12 11.47 -8.30
C ARG A 131 1.24 10.72 -8.97
N LEU A 132 1.42 10.97 -10.26
CA LEU A 132 2.54 10.53 -11.04
C LEU A 132 3.34 11.78 -11.45
N PRO A 133 4.03 12.44 -10.50
CA PRO A 133 4.68 13.73 -10.76
C PRO A 133 5.98 13.58 -11.55
N TYR A 134 6.39 12.35 -11.80
CA TYR A 134 7.64 12.00 -12.47
C TYR A 134 7.43 11.85 -13.96
N GLN A 135 8.47 12.13 -14.73
CA GLN A 135 8.54 11.74 -16.12
C GLN A 135 8.75 10.24 -16.25
N TRP A 136 8.48 9.67 -17.42
CA TRP A 136 8.62 8.23 -17.65
C TRP A 136 10.05 7.70 -17.42
N TYR A 137 11.07 8.57 -17.49
CA TYR A 137 12.48 8.22 -17.35
C TYR A 137 13.08 8.45 -15.96
N ASP A 138 12.36 9.10 -15.03
CA ASP A 138 12.85 9.40 -13.67
C ASP A 138 11.92 8.92 -12.55
N THR A 139 10.89 8.15 -12.92
CA THR A 139 9.91 7.62 -11.94
C THR A 139 10.51 6.51 -11.07
N PRO A 140 10.27 6.53 -9.76
CA PRO A 140 10.61 5.42 -8.87
C PRO A 140 9.65 4.23 -9.02
N ASN A 141 8.52 4.40 -9.73
CA ASN A 141 7.55 3.34 -9.93
C ASN A 141 8.03 2.40 -11.05
N LEU A 142 8.26 1.15 -10.71
CA LEU A 142 8.68 0.11 -11.64
C LEU A 142 7.49 -0.55 -12.33
N HIS A 143 6.35 -0.62 -11.65
CA HIS A 143 5.16 -1.31 -12.12
C HIS A 143 3.95 -0.38 -12.12
N PHE A 144 3.23 -0.39 -13.24
CA PHE A 144 1.95 0.27 -13.40
C PHE A 144 0.88 -0.79 -13.56
N ALA A 145 -0.14 -0.77 -12.71
CA ALA A 145 -1.23 -1.73 -12.75
C ALA A 145 -2.58 -1.02 -12.74
N THR A 146 -3.53 -1.60 -13.45
CA THR A 146 -4.93 -1.29 -13.26
C THR A 146 -5.46 -2.09 -12.06
N THR A 147 -6.65 -1.75 -11.59
CA THR A 147 -7.32 -2.53 -10.53
C THR A 147 -7.58 -3.97 -10.97
N GLN A 148 -7.89 -4.21 -12.25
CA GLN A 148 -8.13 -5.53 -12.80
C GLN A 148 -6.85 -6.37 -12.83
N ASP A 149 -5.74 -5.82 -13.34
CA ASP A 149 -4.44 -6.51 -13.37
C ASP A 149 -4.02 -6.98 -11.98
N PHE A 150 -4.28 -6.15 -10.96
CA PHE A 150 -3.94 -6.50 -9.59
C PHE A 150 -4.84 -7.60 -9.03
N GLU A 151 -6.16 -7.56 -9.29
CA GLU A 151 -7.09 -8.62 -8.89
C GLU A 151 -6.75 -9.95 -9.57
N ASP A 152 -6.41 -9.93 -10.85
CA ASP A 152 -5.98 -11.12 -11.60
C ASP A 152 -4.66 -11.69 -11.03
N LEU A 153 -3.75 -10.82 -10.63
CA LEU A 153 -2.52 -11.24 -9.95
C LEU A 153 -2.82 -11.93 -8.60
N LEU A 154 -3.67 -11.32 -7.75
CA LEU A 154 -4.06 -11.94 -6.49
C LEU A 154 -4.71 -13.30 -6.70
N ALA A 155 -5.63 -13.42 -7.66
CA ALA A 155 -6.29 -14.68 -8.02
C ALA A 155 -5.27 -15.74 -8.48
N ARG A 156 -4.32 -15.37 -9.35
CA ARG A 156 -3.25 -16.27 -9.81
C ARG A 156 -2.36 -16.75 -8.67
N LEU A 157 -2.14 -15.92 -7.65
CA LEU A 157 -1.38 -16.27 -6.45
C LEU A 157 -2.18 -17.11 -5.44
N GLY A 158 -3.47 -17.36 -5.68
CA GLY A 158 -4.37 -18.05 -4.76
C GLY A 158 -4.77 -17.21 -3.54
N LEU A 159 -4.64 -15.89 -3.63
CA LEU A 159 -4.95 -14.95 -2.55
C LEU A 159 -6.41 -14.49 -2.67
N ARG A 160 -7.18 -14.72 -1.61
CA ARG A 160 -8.61 -14.39 -1.60
C ARG A 160 -8.85 -12.96 -1.13
N VAL A 161 -9.39 -12.12 -2.01
CA VAL A 161 -9.83 -10.77 -1.65
C VAL A 161 -11.04 -10.86 -0.69
N VAL A 162 -10.90 -10.25 0.48
CA VAL A 162 -11.94 -10.18 1.52
C VAL A 162 -12.73 -8.89 1.39
N ASP A 163 -12.04 -7.79 1.09
CA ASP A 163 -12.64 -6.47 0.97
C ASP A 163 -11.86 -5.59 0.00
N ARG A 164 -12.53 -4.61 -0.60
CA ARG A 164 -11.93 -3.67 -1.53
C ARG A 164 -12.51 -2.28 -1.37
N GLY A 165 -11.65 -1.28 -1.41
CA GLY A 165 -12.01 0.13 -1.37
C GLY A 165 -11.45 0.85 -2.58
N TYR A 166 -12.26 1.65 -3.23
CA TYR A 166 -11.85 2.47 -4.36
C TYR A 166 -11.96 3.94 -3.98
N LEU A 167 -10.86 4.67 -4.14
CA LEU A 167 -10.74 6.03 -3.67
C LEU A 167 -10.34 6.97 -4.82
N ALA A 168 -10.99 8.11 -4.89
CA ALA A 168 -10.48 9.24 -5.65
C ALA A 168 -9.93 10.25 -4.66
N GLU A 169 -8.65 10.52 -4.73
CA GLU A 169 -8.07 11.60 -3.94
C GLU A 169 -8.22 12.92 -4.70
N THR A 170 -8.54 13.95 -3.98
CA THR A 170 -8.61 15.32 -4.44
C THR A 170 -7.24 16.01 -4.32
N ALA A 171 -7.09 17.16 -4.97
CA ALA A 171 -5.82 17.92 -4.97
C ALA A 171 -5.36 18.35 -3.56
N ASP A 172 -6.27 18.49 -2.61
CA ASP A 172 -6.02 18.82 -1.20
C ASP A 172 -5.67 17.58 -0.33
N GLY A 173 -5.47 16.40 -0.98
CA GLY A 173 -5.08 15.16 -0.30
C GLY A 173 -6.21 14.48 0.47
N GLN A 174 -7.47 14.89 0.24
CA GLN A 174 -8.61 14.16 0.75
C GLN A 174 -8.95 12.99 -0.17
N ALA A 175 -9.45 11.88 0.38
CA ALA A 175 -9.91 10.73 -0.39
C ALA A 175 -11.44 10.63 -0.29
N LYS A 176 -12.08 10.41 -1.43
CA LYS A 176 -13.52 10.16 -1.54
C LYS A 176 -13.74 8.75 -2.06
N SER A 177 -14.61 7.99 -1.40
CA SER A 177 -14.98 6.66 -1.88
C SER A 177 -15.73 6.72 -3.21
N ILE A 178 -15.38 5.81 -4.11
CA ILE A 178 -15.95 5.69 -5.46
C ILE A 178 -16.64 4.32 -5.57
N SER A 179 -17.95 4.34 -5.85
CA SER A 179 -18.75 3.13 -6.06
C SER A 179 -19.15 2.90 -7.52
N PHE A 180 -19.28 3.98 -8.29
CA PHE A 180 -19.67 3.89 -9.70
C PHE A 180 -18.47 3.94 -10.62
N ALA A 181 -18.33 2.98 -11.54
CA ALA A 181 -17.22 2.80 -12.48
C ALA A 181 -15.83 2.98 -11.82
N PRO A 182 -15.53 2.26 -10.72
CA PRO A 182 -14.34 2.48 -9.93
C PRO A 182 -13.05 2.26 -10.71
N GLN A 183 -13.02 1.34 -11.68
CA GLN A 183 -11.85 1.06 -12.53
C GLN A 183 -11.38 2.30 -13.29
N LEU A 184 -12.32 3.17 -13.70
CA LEU A 184 -12.01 4.39 -14.43
C LEU A 184 -11.93 5.63 -13.55
N ARG A 185 -12.61 5.66 -12.42
CA ARG A 185 -12.77 6.88 -11.60
C ARG A 185 -11.95 6.89 -10.32
N ALA A 186 -11.55 5.74 -9.83
CA ALA A 186 -10.66 5.67 -8.67
C ALA A 186 -9.22 5.96 -9.11
N THR A 187 -8.53 6.76 -8.30
CA THR A 187 -7.10 7.03 -8.47
C THR A 187 -6.25 6.06 -7.66
N LEU A 188 -6.87 5.42 -6.66
CA LEU A 188 -6.24 4.48 -5.75
C LEU A 188 -7.22 3.35 -5.41
N ALA A 189 -6.70 2.14 -5.29
CA ALA A 189 -7.44 0.99 -4.79
C ALA A 189 -6.78 0.42 -3.54
N LEU A 190 -7.61 0.03 -2.57
CA LEU A 190 -7.23 -0.64 -1.34
C LEU A 190 -7.81 -2.04 -1.35
N TYR A 191 -6.99 -3.02 -1.10
CA TYR A 191 -7.38 -4.43 -1.05
C TYR A 191 -7.04 -5.03 0.30
N ARG A 192 -8.00 -5.74 0.89
CA ARG A 192 -7.80 -6.63 2.02
C ARG A 192 -7.94 -8.07 1.54
N PHE A 193 -6.93 -8.88 1.75
CA PHE A 193 -6.91 -10.27 1.29
C PHE A 193 -6.19 -11.19 2.28
N LYS A 194 -6.38 -12.47 2.10
CA LYS A 194 -5.74 -13.55 2.87
C LYS A 194 -5.48 -14.78 2.01
N GLN A 195 -4.70 -15.70 2.51
CA GLN A 195 -4.54 -17.03 1.93
C GLN A 195 -5.85 -17.80 1.93
#